data_ab2bccaed04ca8ac902e021382a698fd
#
_entry.id   ab2bccaed04ca8ac902e021382a698fd
#
_cell.length_a   1.000
_cell.length_b   1.000
_cell.length_c   1.000
_cell.angle_alpha   90.00
_cell.angle_beta   90.00
_cell.angle_gamma   90.00
#
_symmetry.space_group_name_H-M   'P 1'
#
loop_
_entity.id
_entity.type
_entity.pdbx_description
1 polymer ?
#
loop_
_entity_poly.entity_id
_entity_poly.type
_entity_poly.pdbx_seq_one_letter_code
_entity_poly.pdbx_strand_id
1 'polypeptide(L)'
;MKQCVSLFIHAAALRRAALVLIILAACQPSPPPLTLTSLPTTPGFLETATPSPVPTTIFTATASPTPTVEELVFPFTIDGLRQHDFQSGKIHIRSTLAENDRFTSYLIDYPSDGLTITGVMQIPIGEGPFPVILMNHGFFSRSVYDSGDGTDRASAFLAEHGYITLASDYRSWGDSDVGSSFFYSGLVIDVINLLNAIPSIKQADEERVGMWGHSMGGGVTMKALTIDARIKAAVLYSPVSADFADIIARWGPGCFGDVAQGELIVGCNSSDIIPQDLPQNVQDAYLFVVSNEEGLKKVSPFYYLDDVKVPIQIHYGTEDGKYLSGTPPQWSVKLTQGLRDSGKQVELLQYEGEGHSFIGQPWFDFMGRTLRFFDKYVK
;
A
#
# COMPACT_ATOMS: atom_id res chain seq x y z
N MET A 1 -45.89 33.56 1.85
CA MET A 1 -45.97 32.59 0.75
C MET A 1 -44.69 31.78 0.80
N LYS A 2 -44.69 30.81 1.48
CA LYS A 2 -44.79 29.35 1.57
C LYS A 2 -44.62 28.65 0.22
N GLN A 3 -43.71 27.66 0.26
CA GLN A 3 -43.44 26.58 -0.70
C GLN A 3 -42.37 26.84 -1.77
N CYS A 4 -41.18 26.23 -1.53
CA CYS A 4 -40.59 25.13 -2.29
C CYS A 4 -39.21 24.81 -1.70
N VAL A 5 -39.20 24.01 -0.63
CA VAL A 5 -38.03 23.25 -0.19
C VAL A 5 -38.57 21.87 0.15
N SER A 6 -38.40 20.92 -0.72
CA SER A 6 -38.40 19.47 -0.46
C SER A 6 -38.41 18.74 -1.79
N LEU A 7 -37.31 18.15 -2.14
CA LEU A 7 -37.19 16.90 -2.91
C LEU A 7 -35.70 16.71 -3.28
N PHE A 8 -34.96 16.04 -2.42
CA PHE A 8 -33.78 15.24 -2.78
C PHE A 8 -33.19 14.61 -1.51
N ILE A 9 -34.00 13.87 -0.78
CA ILE A 9 -33.57 12.85 0.18
C ILE A 9 -34.58 11.74 0.06
N HIS A 10 -34.30 10.70 -0.74
CA HIS A 10 -34.89 9.34 -0.70
C HIS A 10 -34.42 8.54 -1.92
N ALA A 11 -33.19 8.01 -1.86
CA ALA A 11 -32.75 6.94 -2.76
C ALA A 11 -31.66 6.04 -2.16
N ALA A 12 -31.51 5.98 -0.83
CA ALA A 12 -30.50 5.11 -0.21
C ALA A 12 -31.04 4.24 0.95
N ALA A 13 -32.35 3.93 0.97
CA ALA A 13 -32.95 3.18 2.08
C ALA A 13 -33.89 2.05 1.62
N LEU A 14 -33.49 1.25 0.60
CA LEU A 14 -34.29 0.11 0.15
C LEU A 14 -33.42 -1.05 -0.37
N ARG A 15 -32.52 -1.58 0.46
CA ARG A 15 -31.92 -2.92 0.28
C ARG A 15 -31.39 -3.51 1.59
N ARG A 16 -32.23 -3.55 2.64
CA ARG A 16 -31.99 -4.40 3.83
C ARG A 16 -33.33 -4.82 4.45
N ALA A 17 -34.05 -5.69 3.78
CA ALA A 17 -35.09 -6.49 4.41
C ALA A 17 -35.30 -7.76 3.58
N ALA A 18 -35.16 -8.89 4.23
CA ALA A 18 -35.43 -10.25 3.81
C ALA A 18 -34.21 -11.12 3.52
N LEU A 19 -33.73 -11.85 4.51
CA LEU A 19 -33.71 -13.30 4.51
C LEU A 19 -33.37 -13.84 5.90
N VAL A 20 -34.41 -13.99 6.73
CA VAL A 20 -34.38 -14.97 7.83
C VAL A 20 -34.81 -16.28 7.17
N LEU A 21 -33.88 -17.19 6.88
CA LEU A 21 -34.20 -18.55 6.47
C LEU A 21 -33.73 -19.51 7.57
N ILE A 22 -34.69 -20.19 8.10
CA ILE A 22 -34.64 -21.25 9.10
C ILE A 22 -33.71 -22.37 8.60
N ILE A 23 -32.62 -22.64 9.38
CA ILE A 23 -31.79 -23.84 9.19
C ILE A 23 -32.48 -24.99 9.90
N LEU A 24 -33.13 -25.85 9.16
CA LEU A 24 -33.51 -27.18 9.60
C LEU A 24 -32.31 -28.10 9.44
N ALA A 25 -31.77 -28.53 10.56
CA ALA A 25 -30.73 -29.55 10.65
C ALA A 25 -31.30 -30.90 10.13
N ALA A 26 -30.83 -31.33 8.97
CA ALA A 26 -31.03 -32.70 8.51
C ALA A 26 -29.80 -33.55 8.96
N CYS A 27 -30.01 -34.42 9.92
CA CYS A 27 -29.09 -35.50 10.26
C CYS A 27 -28.94 -36.45 9.06
N GLN A 28 -27.73 -36.52 8.50
CA GLN A 28 -27.38 -37.62 7.59
C GLN A 28 -26.61 -38.69 8.34
N PRO A 29 -26.90 -39.99 8.14
CA PRO A 29 -26.19 -41.08 8.79
C PRO A 29 -24.81 -41.31 8.15
N SER A 30 -23.83 -41.60 9.01
CA SER A 30 -22.47 -41.95 8.63
C SER A 30 -22.39 -43.20 7.75
N PRO A 31 -21.49 -43.25 6.74
CA PRO A 31 -21.27 -44.47 5.98
C PRO A 31 -20.59 -45.59 6.84
N PRO A 32 -20.85 -46.84 6.52
CA PRO A 32 -20.29 -47.98 7.28
C PRO A 32 -18.79 -48.16 6.97
N PRO A 33 -18.04 -48.80 7.90
CA PRO A 33 -16.59 -49.00 7.74
C PRO A 33 -16.29 -49.98 6.61
N LEU A 34 -15.30 -49.65 5.77
CA LEU A 34 -14.79 -50.53 4.72
C LEU A 34 -14.10 -51.75 5.33
N THR A 35 -14.60 -52.93 5.04
CA THR A 35 -14.02 -54.22 5.38
C THR A 35 -12.85 -54.51 4.43
N LEU A 36 -11.65 -54.63 4.98
CA LEU A 36 -10.47 -55.13 4.26
C LEU A 36 -10.61 -56.61 3.96
N THR A 37 -10.79 -56.94 2.70
CA THR A 37 -10.76 -58.34 2.23
C THR A 37 -9.30 -58.74 2.01
N SER A 38 -8.88 -59.81 2.73
CA SER A 38 -7.56 -60.41 2.59
C SER A 38 -7.38 -61.13 1.26
N LEU A 39 -6.31 -60.82 0.54
CA LEU A 39 -5.86 -61.55 -0.66
C LEU A 39 -5.16 -62.84 -0.25
N PRO A 40 -5.30 -63.92 -1.09
CA PRO A 40 -4.68 -65.19 -0.79
C PRO A 40 -3.19 -65.20 -1.03
N THR A 41 -2.43 -65.71 -0.11
CA THR A 41 -0.97 -65.98 -0.22
C THR A 41 -0.70 -67.26 -1.02
N THR A 42 0.02 -67.12 -2.12
CA THR A 42 0.65 -68.21 -2.81
C THR A 42 2.15 -68.26 -2.46
N PRO A 43 2.73 -69.35 -2.05
CA PRO A 43 4.17 -69.44 -1.79
C PRO A 43 4.92 -69.72 -3.09
N GLY A 44 5.64 -68.71 -3.58
CA GLY A 44 6.64 -68.92 -4.64
C GLY A 44 8.03 -68.76 -4.07
N PHE A 45 8.82 -69.84 -4.13
CA PHE A 45 10.24 -69.80 -3.83
C PHE A 45 10.95 -68.93 -4.90
N LEU A 46 11.66 -67.88 -4.48
CA LEU A 46 12.60 -67.17 -5.29
C LEU A 46 13.98 -67.23 -4.65
N GLU A 47 14.96 -67.62 -5.45
CA GLU A 47 16.35 -67.67 -5.10
C GLU A 47 16.89 -66.33 -4.60
N THR A 48 17.61 -66.34 -3.53
CA THR A 48 18.32 -65.21 -2.94
C THR A 48 19.52 -64.82 -3.79
N ALA A 49 19.40 -63.81 -4.62
CA ALA A 49 20.55 -63.11 -5.19
C ALA A 49 21.07 -62.14 -4.09
N THR A 50 22.31 -62.32 -3.73
CA THR A 50 23.03 -61.43 -2.77
C THR A 50 23.23 -60.06 -3.43
N PRO A 51 22.70 -58.97 -2.90
CA PRO A 51 22.97 -57.67 -3.50
C PRO A 51 24.42 -57.24 -3.22
N SER A 52 25.13 -56.90 -4.25
CA SER A 52 26.43 -56.22 -4.19
C SER A 52 26.26 -54.86 -3.49
N PRO A 53 27.16 -54.44 -2.58
CA PRO A 53 27.04 -53.17 -1.91
C PRO A 53 27.17 -52.02 -2.91
N VAL A 54 26.08 -51.30 -3.15
CA VAL A 54 26.10 -50.02 -3.84
C VAL A 54 26.77 -48.99 -2.89
N PRO A 55 27.81 -48.26 -3.31
CA PRO A 55 28.41 -47.24 -2.47
C PRO A 55 27.37 -46.14 -2.24
N THR A 56 26.86 -46.07 -1.01
CA THR A 56 26.00 -44.97 -0.58
C THR A 56 26.87 -43.72 -0.42
N THR A 57 26.85 -42.87 -1.41
CA THR A 57 27.40 -41.51 -1.26
C THR A 57 26.49 -40.77 -0.26
N ILE A 58 26.93 -40.65 0.97
CA ILE A 58 26.26 -39.81 1.98
C ILE A 58 26.54 -38.36 1.55
N PHE A 59 25.59 -37.73 0.89
CA PHE A 59 25.58 -36.29 0.77
C PHE A 59 25.30 -35.72 2.16
N THR A 60 26.32 -35.27 2.84
CA THR A 60 26.17 -34.45 4.04
C THR A 60 25.55 -33.14 3.59
N ALA A 61 24.25 -32.98 3.77
CA ALA A 61 23.61 -31.68 3.58
C ALA A 61 24.26 -30.74 4.60
N THR A 62 25.10 -29.83 4.12
CA THR A 62 25.60 -28.71 4.93
C THR A 62 24.37 -27.89 5.28
N ALA A 63 24.00 -27.87 6.56
CA ALA A 63 22.92 -27.02 7.03
C ALA A 63 23.25 -25.58 6.67
N SER A 64 22.37 -24.92 5.90
CA SER A 64 22.50 -23.49 5.64
C SER A 64 22.49 -22.76 6.99
N PRO A 65 23.40 -21.81 7.23
CA PRO A 65 23.38 -21.05 8.47
C PRO A 65 22.00 -20.37 8.66
N THR A 66 21.51 -20.35 9.88
CA THR A 66 20.28 -19.62 10.22
C THR A 66 20.52 -18.14 9.95
N PRO A 67 19.65 -17.46 9.17
CA PRO A 67 19.83 -16.06 8.86
C PRO A 67 19.82 -15.20 10.15
N THR A 68 20.65 -14.18 10.18
CA THR A 68 20.70 -13.20 11.27
C THR A 68 19.49 -12.27 11.22
N VAL A 69 19.21 -11.57 12.32
CA VAL A 69 18.15 -10.53 12.37
C VAL A 69 18.39 -9.47 11.28
N GLU A 70 19.62 -9.09 11.05
CA GLU A 70 20.01 -8.09 10.06
C GLU A 70 19.68 -8.56 8.63
N GLU A 71 19.98 -9.80 8.30
CA GLU A 71 19.64 -10.41 6.99
C GLU A 71 18.12 -10.52 6.79
N LEU A 72 17.36 -10.84 7.85
CA LEU A 72 15.90 -10.93 7.78
C LEU A 72 15.22 -9.58 7.59
N VAL A 73 15.78 -8.52 8.15
CA VAL A 73 15.22 -7.16 8.09
C VAL A 73 15.69 -6.40 6.85
N PHE A 74 16.85 -6.73 6.30
CA PHE A 74 17.48 -6.02 5.20
C PHE A 74 16.51 -5.73 4.02
N PRO A 75 15.66 -6.65 3.54
CA PRO A 75 14.73 -6.36 2.44
C PRO A 75 13.73 -5.22 2.71
N PHE A 76 13.50 -4.87 3.98
CA PHE A 76 12.57 -3.82 4.39
C PHE A 76 13.25 -2.48 4.69
N THR A 77 14.57 -2.46 4.71
CA THR A 77 15.35 -1.23 4.89
C THR A 77 15.36 -0.39 3.62
N ILE A 78 15.71 0.89 3.74
CA ILE A 78 15.91 1.76 2.56
C ILE A 78 16.98 1.18 1.63
N ASP A 79 18.10 0.71 2.17
CA ASP A 79 19.20 0.14 1.38
C ASP A 79 18.80 -1.21 0.74
N GLY A 80 18.00 -2.01 1.44
CA GLY A 80 17.45 -3.25 0.87
C GLY A 80 16.50 -2.98 -0.28
N LEU A 81 15.59 -2.00 -0.13
CA LEU A 81 14.67 -1.59 -1.20
C LEU A 81 15.42 -1.02 -2.42
N ARG A 82 16.56 -0.34 -2.25
CA ARG A 82 17.40 0.11 -3.37
C ARG A 82 18.03 -1.02 -4.16
N GLN A 83 18.18 -2.18 -3.52
CA GLN A 83 18.71 -3.40 -4.15
C GLN A 83 17.60 -4.36 -4.58
N HIS A 84 16.35 -4.00 -4.35
CA HIS A 84 15.19 -4.82 -4.74
C HIS A 84 15.08 -4.91 -6.25
N ASP A 85 14.77 -6.09 -6.78
CA ASP A 85 14.53 -6.33 -8.20
C ASP A 85 13.07 -5.97 -8.55
N PHE A 86 12.83 -4.67 -8.71
CA PHE A 86 11.50 -4.17 -9.05
C PHE A 86 11.07 -4.67 -10.42
N GLN A 87 9.86 -5.23 -10.48
CA GLN A 87 9.31 -5.80 -11.70
C GLN A 87 8.85 -4.70 -12.68
N SER A 88 9.02 -4.96 -13.97
CA SER A 88 8.33 -4.21 -15.01
C SER A 88 7.13 -5.02 -15.47
N GLY A 89 5.94 -4.44 -15.28
CA GLY A 89 4.68 -5.08 -15.63
C GLY A 89 3.89 -4.26 -16.65
N LYS A 90 2.67 -4.73 -16.95
CA LYS A 90 1.70 -3.96 -17.73
C LYS A 90 0.47 -3.71 -16.87
N ILE A 91 -0.11 -2.53 -17.03
CA ILE A 91 -1.41 -2.22 -16.48
C ILE A 91 -2.48 -2.85 -17.37
N HIS A 92 -3.38 -3.62 -16.76
CA HIS A 92 -4.55 -4.16 -17.42
C HIS A 92 -5.80 -3.43 -16.96
N ILE A 93 -6.65 -3.02 -17.90
CA ILE A 93 -7.97 -2.45 -17.60
C ILE A 93 -8.94 -3.60 -17.33
N ARG A 94 -9.49 -3.66 -16.12
CA ARG A 94 -10.50 -4.65 -15.72
C ARG A 94 -11.91 -4.20 -16.14
N SER A 95 -12.23 -2.93 -15.89
CA SER A 95 -13.54 -2.35 -16.23
C SER A 95 -13.48 -0.82 -16.27
N THR A 96 -14.45 -0.21 -16.93
CA THR A 96 -14.71 1.23 -16.82
C THR A 96 -15.58 1.46 -15.58
N LEU A 97 -15.12 2.36 -14.69
CA LEU A 97 -15.83 2.76 -13.47
C LEU A 97 -16.75 3.95 -13.72
N ALA A 98 -16.26 4.94 -14.46
CA ALA A 98 -17.00 6.16 -14.80
C ALA A 98 -16.47 6.78 -16.08
N GLU A 99 -17.32 7.47 -16.79
CA GLU A 99 -16.98 8.25 -17.99
C GLU A 99 -17.74 9.58 -17.96
N ASN A 100 -17.04 10.68 -18.25
CA ASN A 100 -17.60 12.01 -18.37
C ASN A 100 -16.89 12.78 -19.51
N ASP A 101 -17.22 14.05 -19.70
CA ASP A 101 -16.66 14.91 -20.76
C ASP A 101 -15.21 15.38 -20.48
N ARG A 102 -14.63 15.04 -19.34
CA ARG A 102 -13.28 15.47 -18.92
C ARG A 102 -12.28 14.32 -18.86
N PHE A 103 -12.70 13.16 -18.34
CA PHE A 103 -11.85 11.98 -18.18
C PHE A 103 -12.68 10.68 -18.14
N THR A 104 -11.99 9.55 -18.33
CA THR A 104 -12.53 8.21 -18.08
C THR A 104 -11.78 7.57 -16.93
N SER A 105 -12.51 6.95 -16.00
CA SER A 105 -11.99 6.23 -14.83
C SER A 105 -12.09 4.72 -15.04
N TYR A 106 -11.03 4.00 -14.75
CA TYR A 106 -10.89 2.56 -14.94
C TYR A 106 -10.46 1.87 -13.66
N LEU A 107 -11.06 0.72 -13.37
CA LEU A 107 -10.47 -0.26 -12.48
C LEU A 107 -9.36 -0.98 -13.24
N ILE A 108 -8.19 -1.05 -12.64
CA ILE A 108 -7.00 -1.66 -13.23
C ILE A 108 -6.43 -2.75 -12.34
N ASP A 109 -5.55 -3.58 -12.89
CA ASP A 109 -4.60 -4.38 -12.15
C ASP A 109 -3.20 -4.35 -12.78
N TYR A 110 -2.19 -4.70 -11.99
CA TYR A 110 -0.80 -4.82 -12.41
C TYR A 110 -0.05 -5.80 -11.51
N PRO A 111 1.03 -6.46 -12.01
CA PRO A 111 1.83 -7.37 -11.20
C PRO A 111 2.78 -6.62 -10.26
N SER A 112 2.97 -7.15 -9.06
CA SER A 112 3.93 -6.66 -8.06
C SER A 112 4.43 -7.81 -7.18
N ASP A 113 5.69 -8.22 -7.36
CA ASP A 113 6.34 -9.30 -6.60
C ASP A 113 5.55 -10.62 -6.56
N GLY A 114 5.00 -11.01 -7.70
CA GLY A 114 4.17 -12.22 -7.81
C GLY A 114 2.73 -12.05 -7.31
N LEU A 115 2.36 -10.86 -6.83
CA LEU A 115 1.00 -10.48 -6.49
C LEU A 115 0.34 -9.75 -7.64
N THR A 116 -0.99 -9.81 -7.70
CA THR A 116 -1.83 -8.95 -8.52
C THR A 116 -2.34 -7.81 -7.67
N ILE A 117 -1.96 -6.58 -7.99
CA ILE A 117 -2.39 -5.38 -7.26
C ILE A 117 -3.43 -4.65 -8.08
N THR A 118 -4.55 -4.29 -7.46
CA THR A 118 -5.59 -3.49 -8.09
C THR A 118 -5.38 -1.99 -7.87
N GLY A 119 -6.15 -1.18 -8.58
CA GLY A 119 -6.11 0.26 -8.44
C GLY A 119 -7.07 0.97 -9.39
N VAL A 120 -7.04 2.30 -9.33
CA VAL A 120 -7.84 3.16 -10.20
C VAL A 120 -6.93 4.01 -11.07
N MET A 121 -7.21 4.03 -12.37
CA MET A 121 -6.59 4.88 -13.35
C MET A 121 -7.62 5.85 -13.92
N GLN A 122 -7.28 7.14 -13.97
CA GLN A 122 -8.10 8.13 -14.67
C GLN A 122 -7.28 8.74 -15.82
N ILE A 123 -7.84 8.72 -17.02
CA ILE A 123 -7.21 9.25 -18.23
C ILE A 123 -8.03 10.43 -18.73
N PRO A 124 -7.42 11.65 -18.87
CA PRO A 124 -8.08 12.80 -19.47
C PRO A 124 -8.56 12.52 -20.90
N ILE A 125 -9.63 13.19 -21.33
CA ILE A 125 -10.06 13.14 -22.73
C ILE A 125 -9.04 13.88 -23.59
N GLY A 126 -8.54 13.24 -24.66
CA GLY A 126 -7.56 13.79 -25.59
C GLY A 126 -6.54 12.75 -26.06
N GLU A 127 -5.60 13.20 -26.89
CA GLU A 127 -4.62 12.29 -27.52
C GLU A 127 -3.38 12.03 -26.64
N GLY A 128 -3.06 12.95 -25.72
CA GLY A 128 -1.83 12.87 -24.91
C GLY A 128 -0.57 13.25 -25.72
N PRO A 129 0.66 12.90 -25.29
CA PRO A 129 0.91 12.21 -24.01
C PRO A 129 0.68 13.12 -22.79
N PHE A 130 0.02 12.59 -21.77
CA PHE A 130 -0.27 13.31 -20.54
C PHE A 130 0.76 13.02 -19.45
N PRO A 131 1.14 13.99 -18.62
CA PRO A 131 1.91 13.74 -17.40
C PRO A 131 1.11 12.86 -16.44
N VAL A 132 1.82 12.14 -15.59
CA VAL A 132 1.22 11.14 -14.68
C VAL A 132 1.43 11.56 -13.22
N ILE A 133 0.42 11.38 -12.38
CA ILE A 133 0.55 11.50 -10.93
C ILE A 133 0.22 10.15 -10.28
N LEU A 134 1.18 9.58 -9.57
CA LEU A 134 0.95 8.45 -8.70
C LEU A 134 0.26 8.94 -7.43
N MET A 135 -0.88 8.33 -7.08
CA MET A 135 -1.75 8.75 -6.00
C MET A 135 -1.70 7.72 -4.88
N ASN A 136 -1.16 8.10 -3.73
CA ASN A 136 -0.94 7.24 -2.58
C ASN A 136 -1.96 7.54 -1.48
N HIS A 137 -2.89 6.60 -1.22
CA HIS A 137 -3.96 6.76 -0.25
C HIS A 137 -3.49 6.61 1.21
N GLY A 138 -4.26 7.16 2.14
CA GLY A 138 -4.09 6.99 3.57
C GLY A 138 -4.56 5.63 4.07
N PHE A 139 -4.42 5.38 5.37
CA PHE A 139 -4.92 4.14 5.97
C PHE A 139 -6.45 4.09 5.97
N PHE A 140 -6.98 2.96 5.56
CA PHE A 140 -8.38 2.53 5.70
C PHE A 140 -8.41 1.14 6.30
N SER A 141 -9.45 0.83 7.07
CA SER A 141 -9.71 -0.58 7.39
C SER A 141 -9.95 -1.36 6.09
N ARG A 142 -9.23 -2.46 5.91
CA ARG A 142 -9.30 -3.27 4.67
C ARG A 142 -10.69 -3.79 4.37
N SER A 143 -11.49 -4.03 5.41
CA SER A 143 -12.86 -4.54 5.29
C SER A 143 -13.89 -3.52 4.75
N VAL A 144 -13.54 -2.22 4.67
CA VAL A 144 -14.44 -1.16 4.22
C VAL A 144 -13.86 -0.33 3.08
N TYR A 145 -12.67 -0.66 2.61
CA TYR A 145 -11.98 0.04 1.53
C TYR A 145 -12.52 -0.42 0.17
N ASP A 146 -12.91 0.52 -0.64
CA ASP A 146 -13.20 0.33 -2.06
C ASP A 146 -12.08 0.95 -2.90
N SER A 147 -11.80 0.34 -4.08
CA SER A 147 -10.71 0.79 -4.96
C SER A 147 -10.78 2.28 -5.27
N GLY A 148 -9.68 3.00 -4.98
CA GLY A 148 -9.54 4.44 -5.18
C GLY A 148 -9.91 5.31 -3.98
N ASP A 149 -10.45 4.74 -2.89
CA ASP A 149 -10.77 5.48 -1.67
C ASP A 149 -9.58 6.31 -1.16
N GLY A 150 -9.90 7.51 -0.68
CA GLY A 150 -8.90 8.44 -0.13
C GLY A 150 -8.06 9.20 -1.17
N THR A 151 -8.14 8.82 -2.46
CA THR A 151 -7.51 9.54 -3.57
C THR A 151 -8.53 10.04 -4.60
N ASP A 152 -9.72 9.48 -4.64
CA ASP A 152 -10.77 9.67 -5.65
C ASP A 152 -11.02 11.15 -6.00
N ARG A 153 -11.24 11.98 -4.98
CA ARG A 153 -11.50 13.41 -5.15
C ARG A 153 -10.31 14.19 -5.70
N ALA A 154 -9.09 13.88 -5.23
CA ALA A 154 -7.87 14.53 -5.70
C ALA A 154 -7.47 14.03 -7.11
N SER A 155 -7.65 12.73 -7.36
CA SER A 155 -7.44 12.11 -8.66
C SER A 155 -8.35 12.71 -9.73
N ALA A 156 -9.65 12.83 -9.45
CA ALA A 156 -10.61 13.44 -10.37
C ALA A 156 -10.24 14.91 -10.67
N PHE A 157 -9.90 15.69 -9.63
CA PHE A 157 -9.47 17.07 -9.81
C PHE A 157 -8.23 17.18 -10.74
N LEU A 158 -7.22 16.33 -10.55
CA LEU A 158 -6.02 16.34 -11.38
C LEU A 158 -6.29 15.83 -12.81
N ALA A 159 -7.16 14.82 -12.95
CA ALA A 159 -7.56 14.30 -14.26
C ALA A 159 -8.32 15.36 -15.08
N GLU A 160 -9.21 16.14 -14.47
CA GLU A 160 -9.88 17.29 -15.10
C GLU A 160 -8.91 18.36 -15.58
N HIS A 161 -7.70 18.42 -15.01
CA HIS A 161 -6.64 19.38 -15.34
C HIS A 161 -5.52 18.78 -16.22
N GLY A 162 -5.78 17.62 -16.84
CA GLY A 162 -4.92 17.06 -17.88
C GLY A 162 -3.76 16.20 -17.35
N TYR A 163 -3.91 15.59 -16.18
CA TYR A 163 -3.00 14.56 -15.65
C TYR A 163 -3.64 13.18 -15.73
N ILE A 164 -2.91 12.17 -16.13
CA ILE A 164 -3.27 10.80 -15.80
C ILE A 164 -3.03 10.61 -14.32
N THR A 165 -4.00 10.04 -13.59
CA THR A 165 -3.81 9.66 -12.20
C THR A 165 -3.82 8.15 -12.06
N LEU A 166 -2.89 7.61 -11.28
CA LEU A 166 -2.75 6.18 -11.00
C LEU A 166 -2.75 5.98 -9.48
N ALA A 167 -3.84 5.48 -8.95
CA ALA A 167 -4.01 5.16 -7.54
C ALA A 167 -3.89 3.65 -7.34
N SER A 168 -2.81 3.20 -6.69
CA SER A 168 -2.68 1.81 -6.24
C SER A 168 -3.57 1.56 -5.04
N ASP A 169 -4.28 0.44 -5.01
CA ASP A 169 -4.97 -0.01 -3.79
C ASP A 169 -3.98 -0.57 -2.76
N TYR A 170 -2.73 -0.84 -3.18
CA TYR A 170 -1.70 -1.59 -2.47
C TYR A 170 -2.08 -3.05 -2.21
N ARG A 171 -1.09 -3.86 -1.85
CA ARG A 171 -1.33 -5.24 -1.38
C ARG A 171 -2.25 -5.27 -0.16
N SER A 172 -3.15 -6.21 -0.13
CA SER A 172 -4.15 -6.44 0.92
C SER A 172 -5.30 -5.41 0.99
N TRP A 173 -5.40 -4.43 0.10
CA TRP A 173 -6.54 -3.53 -0.03
C TRP A 173 -7.29 -3.75 -1.33
N GLY A 174 -8.58 -3.43 -1.34
CA GLY A 174 -9.47 -3.65 -2.50
C GLY A 174 -9.50 -5.11 -2.91
N ASP A 175 -9.40 -5.36 -4.22
CA ASP A 175 -9.29 -6.70 -4.81
C ASP A 175 -7.83 -7.15 -5.00
N SER A 176 -6.85 -6.48 -4.39
CA SER A 176 -5.44 -6.86 -4.45
C SER A 176 -5.17 -8.15 -3.70
N ASP A 177 -4.19 -8.92 -4.18
CA ASP A 177 -3.70 -10.08 -3.46
C ASP A 177 -3.15 -9.69 -2.07
N VAL A 178 -3.31 -10.60 -1.12
CA VAL A 178 -2.83 -10.41 0.25
C VAL A 178 -1.30 -10.50 0.30
N GLY A 179 -0.67 -9.54 0.96
CA GLY A 179 0.78 -9.49 1.11
C GLY A 179 1.23 -8.68 2.32
N SER A 180 2.38 -9.03 2.87
CA SER A 180 2.98 -8.31 4.00
C SER A 180 3.57 -6.97 3.59
N SER A 181 3.50 -6.00 4.50
CA SER A 181 4.09 -4.68 4.30
C SER A 181 4.77 -4.17 5.58
N PHE A 182 5.96 -4.70 5.89
CA PHE A 182 6.72 -4.21 7.04
C PHE A 182 7.28 -2.81 6.77
N PHE A 183 7.04 -1.89 7.69
CA PHE A 183 7.54 -0.50 7.59
C PHE A 183 7.17 0.18 6.27
N TYR A 184 5.96 -0.10 5.74
CA TYR A 184 5.46 0.36 4.44
C TYR A 184 6.25 -0.16 3.22
N SER A 185 7.22 -1.06 3.40
CA SER A 185 8.09 -1.51 2.31
C SER A 185 7.33 -2.22 1.21
N GLY A 186 6.36 -3.08 1.57
CA GLY A 186 5.49 -3.73 0.58
C GLY A 186 4.68 -2.74 -0.24
N LEU A 187 4.13 -1.69 0.40
CA LEU A 187 3.37 -0.64 -0.28
C LEU A 187 4.26 0.16 -1.25
N VAL A 188 5.50 0.44 -0.84
CA VAL A 188 6.49 1.10 -1.70
C VAL A 188 6.85 0.25 -2.91
N ILE A 189 7.01 -1.07 -2.72
CA ILE A 189 7.25 -2.01 -3.83
C ILE A 189 6.08 -1.94 -4.83
N ASP A 190 4.84 -1.95 -4.37
CA ASP A 190 3.66 -1.84 -5.23
C ASP A 190 3.66 -0.52 -6.03
N VAL A 191 3.99 0.59 -5.39
CA VAL A 191 4.07 1.91 -6.04
C VAL A 191 5.19 1.99 -7.08
N ILE A 192 6.37 1.44 -6.79
CA ILE A 192 7.49 1.44 -7.76
C ILE A 192 7.21 0.49 -8.93
N ASN A 193 6.57 -0.66 -8.69
CA ASN A 193 6.14 -1.56 -9.76
C ASN A 193 5.03 -0.92 -10.62
N LEU A 194 4.12 -0.13 -10.04
CA LEU A 194 3.16 0.68 -10.79
C LEU A 194 3.85 1.76 -11.63
N LEU A 195 4.87 2.45 -11.08
CA LEU A 195 5.71 3.39 -11.82
C LEU A 195 6.38 2.69 -13.03
N ASN A 196 6.90 1.47 -12.84
CA ASN A 196 7.50 0.68 -13.91
C ASN A 196 6.49 0.24 -14.98
N ALA A 197 5.21 0.19 -14.64
CA ALA A 197 4.14 -0.21 -15.57
C ALA A 197 3.59 0.96 -16.41
N ILE A 198 3.91 2.23 -16.09
CA ILE A 198 3.45 3.42 -16.83
C ILE A 198 3.69 3.34 -18.34
N PRO A 199 4.86 2.83 -18.86
CA PRO A 199 5.09 2.72 -20.30
C PRO A 199 4.07 1.87 -21.06
N SER A 200 3.26 1.06 -20.35
CA SER A 200 2.16 0.29 -20.95
C SER A 200 0.92 1.14 -21.29
N ILE A 201 0.83 2.37 -20.78
CA ILE A 201 -0.28 3.30 -21.03
C ILE A 201 0.07 4.18 -22.23
N LYS A 202 -0.61 3.97 -23.35
CA LYS A 202 -0.31 4.66 -24.61
C LYS A 202 -0.35 6.21 -24.51
N GLN A 203 -1.24 6.75 -23.67
CA GLN A 203 -1.44 8.21 -23.52
C GLN A 203 -0.54 8.81 -22.42
N ALA A 204 0.26 8.02 -21.71
CA ALA A 204 1.12 8.52 -20.65
C ALA A 204 2.47 9.01 -21.15
N ASP A 205 3.01 10.03 -20.49
CA ASP A 205 4.40 10.45 -20.61
C ASP A 205 5.17 9.95 -19.39
N GLU A 206 5.93 8.89 -19.58
CA GLU A 206 6.70 8.23 -18.51
C GLU A 206 7.85 9.08 -17.95
N GLU A 207 8.26 10.12 -18.69
CA GLU A 207 9.29 11.05 -18.25
C GLU A 207 8.74 12.20 -17.37
N ARG A 208 7.42 12.39 -17.35
CA ARG A 208 6.72 13.42 -16.59
C ARG A 208 5.83 12.84 -15.50
N VAL A 209 6.46 12.32 -14.45
CA VAL A 209 5.76 11.67 -13.34
C VAL A 209 5.92 12.45 -12.04
N GLY A 210 4.80 12.79 -11.40
CA GLY A 210 4.72 13.32 -10.04
C GLY A 210 4.16 12.29 -9.07
N MET A 211 4.22 12.59 -7.79
CA MET A 211 3.66 11.74 -6.73
C MET A 211 2.87 12.59 -5.72
N TRP A 212 1.71 12.11 -5.33
CA TRP A 212 0.85 12.71 -4.31
C TRP A 212 0.54 11.68 -3.23
N GLY A 213 0.58 12.08 -1.96
CA GLY A 213 0.27 11.15 -0.89
C GLY A 213 -0.42 11.82 0.30
N HIS A 214 -1.50 11.19 0.79
CA HIS A 214 -2.24 11.61 1.98
C HIS A 214 -1.94 10.68 3.15
N SER A 215 -1.71 11.23 4.34
CA SER A 215 -1.57 10.46 5.57
C SER A 215 -0.49 9.36 5.46
N MET A 216 -0.85 8.08 5.62
CA MET A 216 0.00 6.91 5.35
C MET A 216 0.63 6.99 3.95
N GLY A 217 -0.14 7.37 2.92
CA GLY A 217 0.36 7.55 1.56
C GLY A 217 1.43 8.63 1.43
N GLY A 218 1.44 9.63 2.33
CA GLY A 218 2.53 10.59 2.46
C GLY A 218 3.83 9.93 2.95
N GLY A 219 3.75 9.00 3.89
CA GLY A 219 4.87 8.17 4.34
C GLY A 219 5.40 7.23 3.24
N VAL A 220 4.48 6.57 2.52
CA VAL A 220 4.80 5.74 1.34
C VAL A 220 5.53 6.59 0.29
N THR A 221 5.02 7.79 -0.03
CA THR A 221 5.63 8.73 -0.95
C THR A 221 7.05 9.09 -0.51
N MET A 222 7.24 9.50 0.75
CA MET A 222 8.57 9.86 1.26
C MET A 222 9.55 8.69 1.17
N LYS A 223 9.12 7.47 1.49
CA LYS A 223 9.96 6.29 1.39
C LYS A 223 10.32 5.98 -0.07
N ALA A 224 9.36 6.07 -1.00
CA ALA A 224 9.61 5.89 -2.43
C ALA A 224 10.63 6.91 -2.98
N LEU A 225 10.56 8.18 -2.57
CA LEU A 225 11.48 9.24 -3.00
C LEU A 225 12.93 9.04 -2.54
N THR A 226 13.16 8.26 -1.48
CA THR A 226 14.53 7.89 -1.05
C THR A 226 15.10 6.73 -1.84
N ILE A 227 14.31 6.10 -2.70
CA ILE A 227 14.67 4.87 -3.44
C ILE A 227 14.74 5.14 -4.94
N ASP A 228 13.77 5.88 -5.49
CA ASP A 228 13.62 6.10 -6.94
C ASP A 228 13.68 7.59 -7.27
N ALA A 229 14.55 7.95 -8.22
CA ALA A 229 14.80 9.34 -8.62
C ALA A 229 14.01 9.80 -9.87
N ARG A 230 13.14 8.95 -10.44
CA ARG A 230 12.38 9.29 -11.67
C ARG A 230 11.25 10.27 -11.43
N ILE A 231 10.77 10.40 -10.21
CA ILE A 231 9.73 11.36 -9.83
C ILE A 231 10.26 12.79 -10.01
N LYS A 232 9.44 13.70 -10.52
CA LYS A 232 9.82 15.10 -10.78
C LYS A 232 9.41 16.05 -9.66
N ALA A 233 8.33 15.75 -8.94
CA ALA A 233 7.84 16.54 -7.81
C ALA A 233 6.91 15.70 -6.94
N ALA A 234 6.81 16.03 -5.66
CA ALA A 234 5.89 15.36 -4.76
C ALA A 234 5.07 16.34 -3.91
N VAL A 235 3.81 15.99 -3.68
CA VAL A 235 2.90 16.70 -2.76
C VAL A 235 2.51 15.76 -1.63
N LEU A 236 2.72 16.21 -0.40
CA LEU A 236 2.36 15.48 0.82
C LEU A 236 1.22 16.22 1.51
N TYR A 237 0.15 15.51 1.74
CA TYR A 237 -1.04 16.03 2.41
C TYR A 237 -1.20 15.34 3.76
N SER A 238 -1.11 16.10 4.86
CA SER A 238 -1.19 15.60 6.22
C SER A 238 -0.39 14.29 6.43
N PRO A 239 0.92 14.25 6.04
CA PRO A 239 1.67 13.00 5.98
C PRO A 239 1.90 12.42 7.38
N VAL A 240 2.00 11.09 7.48
CA VAL A 240 2.59 10.44 8.66
C VAL A 240 4.07 10.82 8.78
N SER A 241 4.65 10.64 9.95
CA SER A 241 6.08 10.92 10.15
C SER A 241 6.95 10.10 9.19
N ALA A 242 7.96 10.73 8.63
CA ALA A 242 9.02 10.03 7.90
C ALA A 242 9.99 9.28 8.85
N ASP A 243 9.86 9.46 10.16
CA ASP A 243 10.59 8.77 11.21
C ASP A 243 9.67 7.75 11.90
N PHE A 244 9.95 6.47 11.74
CA PHE A 244 9.13 5.40 12.31
C PHE A 244 9.10 5.40 13.85
N ALA A 245 10.10 5.99 14.51
CA ALA A 245 10.06 6.15 15.96
C ALA A 245 8.86 6.99 16.42
N ASP A 246 8.51 8.05 15.66
CA ASP A 246 7.33 8.88 15.94
C ASP A 246 6.03 8.08 15.75
N ILE A 247 5.96 7.26 14.70
CA ILE A 247 4.81 6.41 14.38
C ILE A 247 4.57 5.40 15.50
N ILE A 248 5.63 4.69 15.92
CA ILE A 248 5.57 3.71 16.99
C ILE A 248 5.24 4.37 18.34
N ALA A 249 5.80 5.52 18.62
CA ALA A 249 5.48 6.26 19.85
C ALA A 249 4.00 6.68 19.92
N ARG A 250 3.36 6.96 18.77
CA ARG A 250 1.95 7.37 18.73
C ARG A 250 0.98 6.19 18.69
N TRP A 251 1.25 5.20 17.85
CA TRP A 251 0.30 4.11 17.54
C TRP A 251 0.76 2.72 17.98
N GLY A 252 1.97 2.60 18.52
CA GLY A 252 2.57 1.32 18.88
C GLY A 252 3.23 0.61 17.69
N PRO A 253 3.76 -0.60 17.92
CA PRO A 253 4.30 -1.47 16.86
C PRO A 253 3.18 -1.98 15.95
N GLY A 254 3.53 -2.70 14.87
CA GLY A 254 2.57 -3.37 13.99
C GLY A 254 1.66 -4.34 14.73
N CYS A 255 0.47 -4.58 14.17
CA CYS A 255 -0.50 -5.52 14.69
C CYS A 255 -0.17 -6.95 14.26
N PHE A 256 -0.45 -7.93 15.12
CA PHE A 256 -0.43 -9.34 14.75
C PHE A 256 -1.84 -9.80 14.38
N GLY A 257 -2.01 -10.41 13.20
CA GLY A 257 -3.33 -10.85 12.78
C GLY A 257 -3.41 -11.32 11.33
N ASP A 258 -4.64 -11.36 10.83
CA ASP A 258 -4.92 -11.68 9.44
C ASP A 258 -4.82 -10.41 8.57
N VAL A 259 -3.84 -10.38 7.66
CA VAL A 259 -3.63 -9.24 6.74
C VAL A 259 -4.84 -8.97 5.84
N ALA A 260 -5.65 -9.99 5.53
CA ALA A 260 -6.83 -9.83 4.69
C ALA A 260 -7.95 -9.06 5.39
N GLN A 261 -8.06 -9.12 6.69
CA GLN A 261 -9.14 -8.48 7.45
C GLN A 261 -8.80 -7.04 7.86
N GLY A 262 -7.53 -6.73 8.13
CA GLY A 262 -7.09 -5.42 8.58
C GLY A 262 -7.76 -4.97 9.86
N GLU A 263 -7.03 -4.91 10.95
CA GLU A 263 -7.56 -4.65 12.28
C GLU A 263 -7.35 -3.18 12.71
N LEU A 264 -8.40 -2.54 13.24
CA LEU A 264 -8.28 -1.32 14.01
C LEU A 264 -8.10 -1.71 15.49
N ILE A 265 -6.90 -2.17 15.86
CA ILE A 265 -6.59 -2.51 17.24
C ILE A 265 -5.96 -1.28 17.90
N VAL A 266 -6.51 -0.86 19.04
CA VAL A 266 -5.94 0.24 19.83
C VAL A 266 -4.58 -0.19 20.36
N GLY A 267 -3.55 0.63 20.12
CA GLY A 267 -2.20 0.39 20.61
C GLY A 267 -1.28 -0.36 19.64
N CYS A 268 -1.69 -0.52 18.37
CA CYS A 268 -0.81 -1.00 17.32
C CYS A 268 -0.99 -0.23 16.01
N ASN A 269 0.07 -0.19 15.19
CA ASN A 269 0.03 0.38 13.85
C ASN A 269 -0.63 -0.61 12.89
N SER A 270 -1.91 -0.38 12.58
CA SER A 270 -2.71 -1.28 11.74
C SER A 270 -2.34 -1.25 10.25
N SER A 271 -1.50 -0.32 9.80
CA SER A 271 -0.93 -0.37 8.43
C SER A 271 0.11 -1.48 8.28
N ASP A 272 0.80 -1.83 9.37
CA ASP A 272 1.75 -2.94 9.43
C ASP A 272 1.12 -4.10 10.19
N ILE A 273 0.46 -5.02 9.47
CA ILE A 273 -0.07 -6.25 10.05
C ILE A 273 0.95 -7.37 9.85
N ILE A 274 1.32 -8.01 10.96
CA ILE A 274 2.26 -9.11 10.98
C ILE A 274 1.47 -10.41 10.94
N PRO A 275 1.50 -11.19 9.83
CA PRO A 275 0.81 -12.46 9.75
C PRO A 275 1.29 -13.44 10.82
N GLN A 276 0.36 -14.11 11.51
CA GLN A 276 0.70 -15.05 12.58
C GLN A 276 1.32 -16.34 12.06
N ASP A 277 1.15 -16.67 10.80
CA ASP A 277 1.72 -17.83 10.12
C ASP A 277 3.13 -17.59 9.57
N LEU A 278 3.67 -16.35 9.69
CA LEU A 278 5.07 -16.10 9.37
C LEU A 278 6.02 -16.87 10.29
N PRO A 279 7.21 -17.26 9.78
CA PRO A 279 8.24 -17.87 10.59
C PRO A 279 8.57 -17.02 11.83
N GLN A 280 8.72 -17.66 12.98
CA GLN A 280 8.94 -16.98 14.27
C GLN A 280 10.16 -16.05 14.24
N ASN A 281 11.24 -16.44 13.57
CA ASN A 281 12.45 -15.62 13.44
C ASN A 281 12.21 -14.33 12.65
N VAL A 282 11.25 -14.29 11.71
CA VAL A 282 10.85 -13.07 10.98
C VAL A 282 10.04 -12.14 11.90
N GLN A 283 9.13 -12.72 12.69
CA GLN A 283 8.37 -11.97 13.69
C GLN A 283 9.29 -11.36 14.76
N ASP A 284 10.25 -12.15 15.26
CA ASP A 284 11.25 -11.70 16.24
C ASP A 284 12.14 -10.60 15.67
N ALA A 285 12.53 -10.71 14.40
CA ALA A 285 13.32 -9.70 13.73
C ALA A 285 12.55 -8.36 13.58
N TYR A 286 11.26 -8.41 13.25
CA TYR A 286 10.40 -7.23 13.26
C TYR A 286 10.32 -6.60 14.65
N LEU A 287 10.02 -7.38 15.69
CA LEU A 287 9.94 -6.90 17.07
C LEU A 287 11.28 -6.32 17.57
N PHE A 288 12.39 -6.89 17.14
CA PHE A 288 13.71 -6.34 17.43
C PHE A 288 13.87 -4.94 16.82
N VAL A 289 13.50 -4.75 15.54
CA VAL A 289 13.62 -3.45 14.87
C VAL A 289 12.76 -2.38 15.54
N VAL A 290 11.49 -2.68 15.84
CA VAL A 290 10.57 -1.68 16.46
C VAL A 290 11.00 -1.29 17.88
N SER A 291 11.83 -2.09 18.55
CA SER A 291 12.40 -1.80 19.87
C SER A 291 13.83 -1.24 19.81
N ASN A 292 14.41 -1.07 18.63
CA ASN A 292 15.81 -0.68 18.45
C ASN A 292 15.93 0.60 17.60
N GLU A 293 16.48 1.66 18.19
CA GLU A 293 16.62 2.96 17.52
C GLU A 293 17.41 2.87 16.21
N GLU A 294 18.53 2.16 16.19
CA GLU A 294 19.35 2.00 14.98
C GLU A 294 18.64 1.17 13.90
N GLY A 295 17.84 0.18 14.32
CA GLY A 295 16.98 -0.59 13.41
C GLY A 295 15.92 0.30 12.76
N LEU A 296 15.24 1.14 13.56
CA LEU A 296 14.24 2.09 13.06
C LEU A 296 14.82 3.11 12.09
N LYS A 297 16.05 3.58 12.32
CA LYS A 297 16.74 4.47 11.38
C LYS A 297 16.91 3.85 10.01
N LYS A 298 17.25 2.56 9.91
CA LYS A 298 17.46 1.85 8.63
C LYS A 298 16.18 1.75 7.79
N VAL A 299 14.99 1.77 8.41
CA VAL A 299 13.70 1.67 7.71
C VAL A 299 12.99 3.01 7.51
N SER A 300 13.44 4.06 8.20
CA SER A 300 12.81 5.40 8.23
C SER A 300 13.36 6.32 7.15
N PRO A 301 12.56 6.84 6.23
CA PRO A 301 13.02 7.75 5.19
C PRO A 301 13.61 9.05 5.74
N PHE A 302 13.31 9.46 6.97
CA PHE A 302 13.84 10.65 7.61
C PHE A 302 15.38 10.67 7.69
N TYR A 303 16.03 9.52 7.78
CA TYR A 303 17.48 9.42 7.85
C TYR A 303 18.16 9.33 6.47
N TYR A 304 17.39 9.42 5.39
CA TYR A 304 17.85 9.33 4.00
C TYR A 304 17.40 10.53 3.15
N LEU A 305 17.12 11.67 3.79
CA LEU A 305 16.64 12.88 3.10
C LEU A 305 17.64 13.43 2.08
N ASP A 306 18.94 13.15 2.24
CA ASP A 306 19.99 13.52 1.27
C ASP A 306 19.77 12.88 -0.11
N ASP A 307 19.05 11.76 -0.17
CA ASP A 307 18.75 11.05 -1.41
C ASP A 307 17.53 11.58 -2.15
N VAL A 308 16.71 12.39 -1.51
CA VAL A 308 15.58 13.07 -2.16
C VAL A 308 16.11 14.07 -3.17
N LYS A 309 15.68 13.96 -4.44
CA LYS A 309 16.20 14.77 -5.57
C LYS A 309 15.19 15.76 -6.13
N VAL A 310 13.97 15.81 -5.58
CA VAL A 310 12.84 16.52 -6.18
C VAL A 310 12.28 17.58 -5.22
N PRO A 311 11.65 18.65 -5.75
CA PRO A 311 10.91 19.58 -4.92
C PRO A 311 9.72 18.89 -4.26
N ILE A 312 9.45 19.28 -3.01
CA ILE A 312 8.34 18.75 -2.21
C ILE A 312 7.46 19.90 -1.72
N GLN A 313 6.16 19.72 -1.79
CA GLN A 313 5.17 20.61 -1.18
C GLN A 313 4.42 19.84 -0.09
N ILE A 314 4.40 20.36 1.14
CA ILE A 314 3.76 19.74 2.30
C ILE A 314 2.59 20.61 2.76
N HIS A 315 1.41 19.99 2.92
CA HIS A 315 0.20 20.62 3.39
C HIS A 315 -0.26 19.97 4.69
N TYR A 316 -0.66 20.76 5.69
CA TYR A 316 -1.19 20.23 6.93
C TYR A 316 -2.21 21.19 7.57
N GLY A 317 -3.17 20.63 8.33
CA GLY A 317 -4.12 21.39 9.13
C GLY A 317 -3.61 21.62 10.55
N THR A 318 -3.88 22.78 11.16
CA THR A 318 -3.40 23.10 12.50
C THR A 318 -4.06 22.28 13.61
N GLU A 319 -5.27 21.75 13.35
CA GLU A 319 -6.04 20.89 14.25
C GLU A 319 -5.82 19.39 13.98
N ASP A 320 -4.93 19.03 13.01
CA ASP A 320 -4.59 17.63 12.73
C ASP A 320 -3.86 17.00 13.94
N GLY A 321 -4.07 15.72 14.15
CA GLY A 321 -3.52 15.01 15.29
C GLY A 321 -4.26 15.24 16.62
N LYS A 322 -5.30 16.06 16.64
CA LYS A 322 -6.19 16.23 17.81
C LYS A 322 -6.86 14.91 18.21
N TYR A 323 -7.18 14.08 17.22
CA TYR A 323 -7.63 12.72 17.42
C TYR A 323 -6.49 11.74 17.13
N LEU A 324 -6.54 10.56 17.76
CA LEU A 324 -5.48 9.55 17.62
C LEU A 324 -5.24 9.13 16.15
N SER A 325 -6.29 9.11 15.34
CA SER A 325 -6.24 8.76 13.90
C SER A 325 -5.56 9.81 13.02
N GLY A 326 -5.38 11.04 13.51
CA GLY A 326 -4.75 12.12 12.74
C GLY A 326 -3.24 12.17 12.92
N THR A 327 -2.57 12.91 12.03
CA THR A 327 -1.12 13.12 12.02
C THR A 327 -0.77 14.46 12.69
N PRO A 328 -0.01 14.49 13.79
CA PRO A 328 0.34 15.74 14.44
C PRO A 328 1.06 16.72 13.51
N PRO A 329 0.70 18.02 13.50
CA PRO A 329 1.36 19.06 12.70
C PRO A 329 2.89 19.08 12.85
N GLN A 330 3.38 18.70 14.03
CA GLN A 330 4.81 18.61 14.33
C GLN A 330 5.57 17.66 13.42
N TRP A 331 4.92 16.62 12.87
CA TRP A 331 5.53 15.68 11.94
C TRP A 331 5.82 16.36 10.59
N SER A 332 4.89 17.16 10.08
CA SER A 332 5.11 17.97 8.87
C SER A 332 6.19 19.02 9.06
N VAL A 333 6.23 19.66 10.23
CA VAL A 333 7.27 20.65 10.60
C VAL A 333 8.63 19.97 10.72
N LYS A 334 8.74 18.83 11.43
CA LYS A 334 9.98 18.04 11.57
C LYS A 334 10.53 17.63 10.20
N LEU A 335 9.67 17.07 9.33
CA LEU A 335 10.07 16.67 7.98
C LEU A 335 10.56 17.87 7.15
N THR A 336 9.84 18.99 7.20
CA THR A 336 10.22 20.21 6.49
C THR A 336 11.59 20.71 6.95
N GLN A 337 11.84 20.72 8.25
CA GLN A 337 13.14 21.14 8.80
C GLN A 337 14.25 20.19 8.32
N GLY A 338 14.07 18.88 8.43
CA GLY A 338 15.04 17.89 7.96
C GLY A 338 15.36 18.04 6.46
N LEU A 339 14.33 18.26 5.62
CA LEU A 339 14.52 18.51 4.19
C LEU A 339 15.34 19.78 3.94
N ARG A 340 15.07 20.87 4.67
CA ARG A 340 15.84 22.13 4.56
C ARG A 340 17.28 21.95 5.00
N ASP A 341 17.51 21.26 6.11
CA ASP A 341 18.84 20.97 6.64
C ASP A 341 19.67 20.11 5.67
N SER A 342 18.99 19.22 4.92
CA SER A 342 19.57 18.46 3.80
C SER A 342 19.65 19.25 2.48
N GLY A 343 19.39 20.55 2.49
CA GLY A 343 19.47 21.43 1.31
C GLY A 343 18.42 21.16 0.24
N LYS A 344 17.27 20.55 0.61
CA LYS A 344 16.19 20.21 -0.34
C LYS A 344 15.20 21.35 -0.51
N GLN A 345 14.64 21.43 -1.70
CA GLN A 345 13.57 22.39 -2.01
C GLN A 345 12.26 21.88 -1.41
N VAL A 346 11.73 22.58 -0.39
CA VAL A 346 10.48 22.24 0.28
C VAL A 346 9.64 23.47 0.59
N GLU A 347 8.34 23.38 0.31
CA GLU A 347 7.33 24.36 0.70
C GLU A 347 6.46 23.72 1.80
N LEU A 348 6.22 24.45 2.90
CA LEU A 348 5.31 24.05 3.97
C LEU A 348 4.12 24.99 4.00
N LEU A 349 2.91 24.44 3.89
CA LEU A 349 1.66 25.17 3.78
C LEU A 349 0.69 24.74 4.88
N GLN A 350 0.37 25.70 5.75
CA GLN A 350 -0.51 25.52 6.89
C GLN A 350 -1.94 25.94 6.54
N TYR A 351 -2.92 25.23 7.09
CA TYR A 351 -4.35 25.53 6.98
C TYR A 351 -4.95 25.64 8.37
N GLU A 352 -5.29 26.88 8.74
CA GLU A 352 -5.77 27.21 10.08
C GLU A 352 -7.15 26.60 10.33
N GLY A 353 -7.31 25.92 11.47
CA GLY A 353 -8.55 25.27 11.88
C GLY A 353 -8.87 23.96 11.15
N GLU A 354 -8.09 23.58 10.13
CA GLU A 354 -8.31 22.33 9.41
C GLU A 354 -7.73 21.12 10.18
N GLY A 355 -8.44 19.99 10.09
CA GLY A 355 -8.00 18.70 10.64
C GLY A 355 -7.25 17.87 9.62
N HIS A 356 -7.35 16.54 9.77
CA HIS A 356 -6.65 15.56 8.93
C HIS A 356 -7.10 15.55 7.47
N SER A 357 -8.34 15.94 7.19
CA SER A 357 -8.92 16.03 5.84
C SER A 357 -9.61 17.38 5.67
N PHE A 358 -9.20 18.15 4.66
CA PHE A 358 -9.73 19.48 4.40
C PHE A 358 -11.10 19.43 3.73
N ILE A 359 -11.96 20.37 4.08
CA ILE A 359 -13.31 20.50 3.51
C ILE A 359 -13.55 21.92 3.01
N GLY A 360 -14.52 22.07 2.12
CA GLY A 360 -14.93 23.42 1.62
C GLY A 360 -13.78 24.17 0.92
N GLN A 361 -13.65 25.48 1.20
CA GLN A 361 -12.67 26.35 0.55
C GLN A 361 -11.21 25.93 0.80
N PRO A 362 -10.78 25.53 2.02
CA PRO A 362 -9.43 25.06 2.26
C PRO A 362 -8.99 23.88 1.36
N TRP A 363 -9.92 22.99 1.03
CA TRP A 363 -9.62 21.89 0.09
C TRP A 363 -9.37 22.40 -1.32
N PHE A 364 -10.17 23.36 -1.83
CA PHE A 364 -9.96 23.97 -3.15
C PHE A 364 -8.67 24.78 -3.21
N ASP A 365 -8.33 25.49 -2.15
CA ASP A 365 -7.08 26.23 -2.03
C ASP A 365 -5.88 25.28 -2.04
N PHE A 366 -5.95 24.19 -1.32
CA PHE A 366 -4.99 23.10 -1.31
C PHE A 366 -4.79 22.52 -2.70
N MET A 367 -5.85 22.07 -3.35
CA MET A 367 -5.73 21.46 -4.69
C MET A 367 -5.30 22.46 -5.76
N GLY A 368 -5.71 23.71 -5.65
CA GLY A 368 -5.22 24.77 -6.53
C GLY A 368 -3.72 25.05 -6.38
N ARG A 369 -3.16 24.93 -5.17
CA ARG A 369 -1.71 25.02 -4.92
C ARG A 369 -0.98 23.79 -5.45
N THR A 370 -1.53 22.60 -5.18
CA THR A 370 -1.06 21.32 -5.70
C THR A 370 -0.96 21.33 -7.24
N LEU A 371 -2.01 21.79 -7.91
CA LEU A 371 -2.04 21.89 -9.38
C LEU A 371 -0.93 22.81 -9.90
N ARG A 372 -0.81 24.02 -9.36
CA ARG A 372 0.26 24.95 -9.77
C ARG A 372 1.67 24.39 -9.53
N PHE A 373 1.84 23.62 -8.47
CA PHE A 373 3.10 22.98 -8.15
C PHE A 373 3.43 21.90 -9.19
N PHE A 374 2.49 21.01 -9.51
CA PHE A 374 2.68 20.01 -10.56
C PHE A 374 2.81 20.63 -11.96
N ASP A 375 2.06 21.67 -12.29
CA ASP A 375 2.20 22.39 -13.56
C ASP A 375 3.61 22.96 -13.74
N LYS A 376 4.26 23.37 -12.66
CA LYS A 376 5.63 23.93 -12.68
C LYS A 376 6.72 22.87 -12.85
N TYR A 377 6.54 21.69 -12.25
CA TYR A 377 7.64 20.71 -12.12
C TYR A 377 7.39 19.39 -12.87
N VAL A 378 6.17 19.07 -13.23
CA VAL A 378 5.81 17.81 -13.87
C VAL A 378 5.29 18.03 -15.31
N LYS A 379 4.55 19.14 -15.60
CA LYS A 379 4.13 19.52 -16.94
C LYS A 379 5.27 20.15 -17.72
#